data_32dcf40ef04383473b41106be7ffd845
#
_entry.id   32dcf40ef04383473b41106be7ffd845
#
_cell.length_a   1.000
_cell.length_b   1.000
_cell.length_c   1.000
_cell.angle_alpha   90.00
_cell.angle_beta   90.00
_cell.angle_gamma   90.00
#
_symmetry.space_group_name_H-M   'P 1'
#
loop_
_entity.id
_entity.type
_entity.pdbx_description
1 polymer ?
#
loop_
_entity_poly.entity_id
_entity_poly.type
_entity_poly.pdbx_seq_one_letter_code
_entity_poly.pdbx_strand_id
1 'polypeptide(L)'
;MKFFKPFLLIAILLINQCVLAQSYTPPVDFSMLLSGTFGELRSNHFHAGIDIKTEGVEGQKIRAIANGYVSRIKVSSWGYGKVIYLTHPETGHTSVYAHLKAFSDRIDYLVKKEHYKKESF
;
A
#
# COMPACT_ATOMS: atom_id res chain seq x y z
N MET A 1 -19.88 0.39 52.48
CA MET A 1 -19.00 -0.41 51.64
C MET A 1 -19.63 -0.68 50.27
N LYS A 2 -19.94 0.32 49.44
CA LYS A 2 -20.57 0.16 48.09
C LYS A 2 -19.97 1.01 46.97
N PHE A 3 -18.81 1.63 47.17
CA PHE A 3 -18.20 2.51 46.17
C PHE A 3 -17.12 1.90 45.29
N PHE A 4 -16.87 0.56 45.43
CA PHE A 4 -15.77 -0.08 44.70
C PHE A 4 -16.13 -0.55 43.27
N LYS A 5 -17.43 -0.69 42.96
CA LYS A 5 -17.88 -1.25 41.68
C LYS A 5 -17.69 -0.32 40.45
N PRO A 6 -17.94 1.02 40.52
CA PRO A 6 -17.76 1.87 39.36
C PRO A 6 -16.28 2.07 38.97
N PHE A 7 -15.36 2.05 39.93
CA PHE A 7 -13.94 2.22 39.68
C PHE A 7 -13.32 1.01 38.95
N LEU A 8 -13.77 -0.19 39.27
CA LEU A 8 -13.35 -1.42 38.59
C LEU A 8 -13.86 -1.46 37.14
N LEU A 9 -15.09 -0.98 36.90
CA LEU A 9 -15.65 -0.92 35.54
C LEU A 9 -14.91 0.09 34.65
N ILE A 10 -14.53 1.24 35.18
CA ILE A 10 -13.74 2.27 34.49
C ILE A 10 -12.32 1.74 34.20
N ALA A 11 -11.70 1.03 35.13
CA ALA A 11 -10.39 0.42 34.93
C ALA A 11 -10.41 -0.65 33.80
N ILE A 12 -11.46 -1.45 33.73
CA ILE A 12 -11.64 -2.47 32.67
C ILE A 12 -11.88 -1.79 31.31
N LEU A 13 -12.61 -0.69 31.25
CA LEU A 13 -12.81 0.10 30.02
C LEU A 13 -11.53 0.75 29.52
N LEU A 14 -10.62 1.17 30.40
CA LEU A 14 -9.34 1.78 30.04
C LEU A 14 -8.30 0.76 29.52
N ILE A 15 -8.40 -0.51 29.92
CA ILE A 15 -7.47 -1.57 29.48
C ILE A 15 -7.72 -1.98 28.02
N ASN A 16 -8.92 -1.76 27.47
CA ASN A 16 -9.24 -2.10 26.08
C ASN A 16 -8.79 -1.06 25.04
N GLN A 17 -8.07 -0.01 25.43
CA GLN A 17 -7.54 1.02 24.52
C GLN A 17 -6.10 0.75 24.07
N CYS A 18 -5.62 -0.51 24.14
CA CYS A 18 -4.37 -0.86 23.48
C CYS A 18 -4.59 -0.89 21.97
N VAL A 19 -4.66 0.28 21.36
CA VAL A 19 -4.58 0.43 19.90
C VAL A 19 -3.20 -0.09 19.51
N LEU A 20 -3.14 -1.30 18.96
CA LEU A 20 -1.93 -1.80 18.31
C LEU A 20 -1.60 -0.85 17.18
N ALA A 21 -0.59 0.00 17.39
CA ALA A 21 -0.09 0.85 16.33
C ALA A 21 0.37 -0.04 15.17
N GLN A 22 -0.28 0.11 14.02
CA GLN A 22 0.11 -0.63 12.83
C GLN A 22 1.47 -0.13 12.38
N SER A 23 2.46 -1.03 12.31
CA SER A 23 3.80 -0.69 11.85
C SER A 23 3.88 -0.91 10.35
N TYR A 24 4.08 0.19 9.60
CA TYR A 24 4.40 0.14 8.18
C TYR A 24 5.88 0.49 7.97
N THR A 25 6.50 -0.17 7.01
CA THR A 25 7.86 0.15 6.58
C THR A 25 7.86 1.05 5.35
N PRO A 26 8.85 1.93 5.17
CA PRO A 26 8.95 2.71 3.95
C PRO A 26 9.02 1.82 2.70
N PRO A 27 8.32 2.19 1.61
CA PRO A 27 8.34 1.41 0.38
C PRO A 27 9.64 1.54 -0.42
N VAL A 28 10.55 2.41 -0.02
CA VAL A 28 11.84 2.69 -0.66
C VAL A 28 12.98 2.71 0.36
N ASP A 29 14.22 2.49 -0.10
CA ASP A 29 15.42 2.43 0.74
C ASP A 29 16.16 3.77 0.87
N PHE A 30 15.64 4.81 0.23
CA PHE A 30 16.21 6.15 0.23
C PHE A 30 15.28 7.15 0.92
N SER A 31 15.74 8.37 1.11
CA SER A 31 14.96 9.44 1.75
C SER A 31 13.68 9.73 0.97
N MET A 32 12.52 9.60 1.61
CA MET A 32 11.21 9.84 1.00
C MET A 32 10.92 11.35 0.92
N LEU A 33 11.34 11.98 -0.16
CA LEU A 33 10.91 13.33 -0.52
C LEU A 33 9.66 13.23 -1.42
N LEU A 34 8.61 13.95 -1.08
CA LEU A 34 7.37 13.94 -1.84
C LEU A 34 7.37 15.02 -2.92
N SER A 35 6.83 14.68 -4.09
CA SER A 35 6.50 15.63 -5.16
C SER A 35 5.00 15.83 -5.34
N GLY A 36 4.17 14.96 -4.74
CA GLY A 36 2.72 15.05 -4.69
C GLY A 36 2.18 14.45 -3.40
N THR A 37 1.14 15.04 -2.86
CA THR A 37 0.51 14.62 -1.61
C THR A 37 -0.89 14.07 -1.85
N PHE A 38 -1.38 13.27 -0.89
CA PHE A 38 -2.76 12.77 -0.91
C PHE A 38 -3.75 13.95 -0.87
N GLY A 39 -4.81 13.86 -1.69
CA GLY A 39 -5.85 14.89 -1.78
C GLY A 39 -5.46 16.13 -2.56
N GLU A 40 -4.26 16.21 -3.12
CA GLU A 40 -3.84 17.30 -4.01
C GLU A 40 -4.75 17.38 -5.24
N LEU A 41 -5.21 18.58 -5.58
CA LEU A 41 -6.05 18.80 -6.75
C LEU A 41 -5.23 18.66 -8.03
N ARG A 42 -5.63 17.75 -8.89
CA ARG A 42 -5.12 17.56 -10.25
C ARG A 42 -6.13 18.13 -11.26
N SER A 43 -5.83 18.14 -12.55
CA SER A 43 -6.66 18.74 -13.58
C SER A 43 -8.12 18.25 -13.62
N ASN A 44 -8.38 16.99 -13.26
CA ASN A 44 -9.69 16.35 -13.33
C ASN A 44 -10.03 15.42 -12.16
N HIS A 45 -9.17 15.31 -11.15
CA HIS A 45 -9.39 14.45 -9.98
C HIS A 45 -8.52 14.89 -8.80
N PHE A 46 -8.81 14.37 -7.61
CA PHE A 46 -7.92 14.47 -6.47
C PHE A 46 -6.89 13.34 -6.48
N HIS A 47 -5.66 13.65 -6.12
CA HIS A 47 -4.59 12.66 -6.02
C HIS A 47 -4.90 11.64 -4.91
N ALA A 48 -5.02 10.37 -5.27
CA ALA A 48 -5.39 9.29 -4.36
C ALA A 48 -4.18 8.60 -3.70
N GLY A 49 -3.01 9.23 -3.69
CA GLY A 49 -1.78 8.66 -3.16
C GLY A 49 -0.73 9.72 -2.83
N ILE A 50 0.51 9.30 -2.75
CA ILE A 50 1.68 10.15 -2.64
C ILE A 50 2.63 9.87 -3.79
N ASP A 51 3.27 10.90 -4.32
CA ASP A 51 4.34 10.79 -5.31
C ASP A 51 5.69 10.93 -4.62
N ILE A 52 6.53 9.90 -4.70
CA ILE A 52 7.87 9.87 -4.12
C ILE A 52 8.88 10.26 -5.18
N LYS A 53 9.70 11.27 -4.90
CA LYS A 53 10.80 11.69 -5.79
C LYS A 53 11.86 10.60 -5.88
N THR A 54 12.23 10.24 -7.11
CA THR A 54 13.32 9.29 -7.39
C THR A 54 14.57 9.99 -7.92
N GLU A 55 14.65 11.32 -7.80
CA GLU A 55 15.76 12.16 -8.30
C GLU A 55 16.11 11.93 -9.78
N GLY A 56 15.07 11.62 -10.59
CA GLY A 56 15.22 11.32 -12.01
C GLY A 56 15.75 9.91 -12.31
N VAL A 57 15.95 9.07 -11.29
CA VAL A 57 16.44 7.69 -11.49
C VAL A 57 15.24 6.75 -11.60
N GLU A 58 15.13 6.08 -12.74
CA GLU A 58 14.14 5.01 -12.94
C GLU A 58 14.65 3.64 -12.47
N GLY A 59 13.71 2.74 -12.14
CA GLY A 59 14.03 1.36 -11.74
C GLY A 59 14.46 1.22 -10.29
N GLN A 60 14.19 2.20 -9.45
CA GLN A 60 14.38 2.10 -8.01
C GLN A 60 13.55 0.94 -7.43
N LYS A 61 14.14 0.22 -6.48
CA LYS A 61 13.47 -0.92 -5.83
C LYS A 61 12.34 -0.43 -4.95
N ILE A 62 11.18 -1.07 -5.11
CA ILE A 62 10.00 -0.84 -4.30
C ILE A 62 9.75 -2.08 -3.44
N ARG A 63 9.40 -1.88 -2.18
CA ARG A 63 9.06 -2.93 -1.20
C ARG A 63 7.64 -2.82 -0.73
N ALA A 64 7.08 -3.94 -0.29
CA ALA A 64 5.82 -3.97 0.43
C ALA A 64 5.96 -3.20 1.76
N ILE A 65 4.98 -2.37 2.08
CA ILE A 65 4.97 -1.60 3.34
C ILE A 65 4.65 -2.47 4.57
N ALA A 66 4.07 -3.64 4.37
CA ALA A 66 3.74 -4.61 5.42
C ALA A 66 3.63 -6.02 4.82
N ASN A 67 3.50 -7.03 5.69
CA ASN A 67 3.18 -8.40 5.28
C ASN A 67 1.87 -8.46 4.52
N GLY A 68 1.82 -9.28 3.47
CA GLY A 68 0.63 -9.41 2.65
C GLY A 68 0.85 -10.25 1.39
N TYR A 69 -0.13 -10.25 0.53
CA TYR A 69 -0.08 -10.97 -0.74
C TYR A 69 -0.54 -10.07 -1.90
N VAL A 70 -0.03 -10.34 -3.09
CA VAL A 70 -0.45 -9.66 -4.31
C VAL A 70 -1.88 -10.09 -4.64
N SER A 71 -2.83 -9.19 -4.47
CA SER A 71 -4.25 -9.44 -4.74
C SER A 71 -4.65 -9.06 -6.17
N ARG A 72 -3.91 -8.14 -6.80
CA ARG A 72 -4.19 -7.73 -8.18
C ARG A 72 -2.93 -7.18 -8.84
N ILE A 73 -2.78 -7.48 -10.12
CA ILE A 73 -1.82 -6.85 -11.03
C ILE A 73 -2.59 -6.31 -12.23
N LYS A 74 -2.24 -5.11 -12.68
CA LYS A 74 -2.80 -4.53 -13.90
C LYS A 74 -1.69 -3.87 -14.71
N VAL A 75 -1.80 -3.99 -16.03
CA VAL A 75 -0.99 -3.27 -17.01
C VAL A 75 -1.94 -2.47 -17.89
N SER A 76 -1.67 -1.19 -18.05
CA SER A 76 -2.50 -0.29 -18.83
C SER A 76 -1.63 0.76 -19.52
N SER A 77 -1.97 1.16 -20.72
CA SER A 77 -1.31 2.27 -21.42
C SER A 77 -1.67 3.63 -20.85
N TRP A 78 -2.70 3.71 -20.02
CA TRP A 78 -3.22 4.94 -19.41
C TRP A 78 -3.39 4.79 -17.90
N GLY A 79 -3.38 5.91 -17.18
CA GLY A 79 -3.57 5.97 -15.74
C GLY A 79 -2.36 5.39 -15.00
N TYR A 80 -2.54 4.34 -14.20
CA TYR A 80 -1.49 3.80 -13.32
C TYR A 80 -0.37 3.03 -14.02
N GLY A 81 -0.45 2.78 -15.34
CA GLY A 81 0.56 2.00 -16.04
C GLY A 81 0.66 0.58 -15.52
N LYS A 82 1.87 0.14 -15.16
CA LYS A 82 2.08 -1.10 -14.42
C LYS A 82 1.81 -0.86 -12.94
N VAL A 83 0.88 -1.61 -12.36
CA VAL A 83 0.44 -1.43 -10.98
C VAL A 83 0.25 -2.76 -10.27
N ILE A 84 0.63 -2.79 -8.99
CA ILE A 84 0.45 -3.93 -8.08
C ILE A 84 -0.42 -3.47 -6.91
N TYR A 85 -1.36 -4.32 -6.51
CA TYR A 85 -2.17 -4.19 -5.30
C TYR A 85 -1.75 -5.30 -4.33
N LEU A 86 -1.41 -4.93 -3.11
CA LEU A 86 -1.12 -5.86 -2.03
C LEU A 86 -2.18 -5.74 -0.94
N THR A 87 -2.81 -6.85 -0.61
CA THR A 87 -3.71 -6.94 0.54
C THR A 87 -2.92 -7.35 1.77
N HIS A 88 -3.11 -6.64 2.87
CA HIS A 88 -2.47 -6.85 4.17
C HIS A 88 -3.51 -7.38 5.16
N PRO A 89 -3.63 -8.71 5.35
CA PRO A 89 -4.70 -9.30 6.18
C PRO A 89 -4.68 -8.85 7.64
N GLU A 90 -3.48 -8.63 8.19
CA GLU A 90 -3.30 -8.21 9.59
C GLU A 90 -3.88 -6.82 9.87
N THR A 91 -3.93 -5.95 8.85
CA THR A 91 -4.38 -4.56 9.00
C THR A 91 -5.71 -4.30 8.30
N GLY A 92 -6.15 -5.21 7.42
CA GLY A 92 -7.33 -5.05 6.57
C GLY A 92 -7.14 -4.02 5.44
N HIS A 93 -5.92 -3.49 5.24
CA HIS A 93 -5.63 -2.49 4.23
C HIS A 93 -5.14 -3.10 2.92
N THR A 94 -5.21 -2.32 1.85
CA THR A 94 -4.59 -2.64 0.56
C THR A 94 -3.68 -1.49 0.16
N SER A 95 -2.39 -1.78 -0.07
CA SER A 95 -1.45 -0.83 -0.66
C SER A 95 -1.41 -0.95 -2.17
N VAL A 96 -1.20 0.18 -2.85
CA VAL A 96 -1.16 0.27 -4.32
C VAL A 96 0.16 0.89 -4.75
N TYR A 97 0.86 0.20 -5.65
CA TYR A 97 2.15 0.64 -6.20
C TYR A 97 1.97 0.84 -7.69
N ALA A 98 1.90 2.09 -8.11
CA ALA A 98 1.64 2.48 -9.49
C ALA A 98 2.91 2.99 -10.21
N HIS A 99 2.79 3.19 -11.51
CA HIS A 99 3.84 3.71 -12.39
C HIS A 99 5.15 2.92 -12.34
N LEU A 100 5.04 1.60 -12.11
CA LEU A 100 6.20 0.73 -12.05
C LEU A 100 6.87 0.60 -13.42
N LYS A 101 8.20 0.71 -13.47
CA LYS A 101 8.99 0.48 -14.69
C LYS A 101 8.91 -0.98 -15.12
N ALA A 102 9.07 -1.90 -14.16
CA ALA A 102 9.05 -3.33 -14.37
C ALA A 102 8.48 -4.05 -13.15
N PHE A 103 8.02 -5.27 -13.34
CA PHE A 103 7.77 -6.21 -12.26
C PHE A 103 9.04 -7.01 -11.95
N SER A 104 9.09 -7.69 -10.80
CA SER A 104 10.11 -8.71 -10.56
C SER A 104 9.92 -9.87 -11.55
N ASP A 105 11.00 -10.60 -11.85
CA ASP A 105 10.96 -11.72 -12.82
C ASP A 105 9.85 -12.72 -12.53
N ARG A 106 9.62 -13.03 -11.26
CA ARG A 106 8.54 -13.94 -10.83
C ARG A 106 7.15 -13.39 -11.16
N ILE A 107 6.91 -12.10 -10.91
CA ILE A 107 5.62 -11.47 -11.21
C ILE A 107 5.44 -11.35 -12.72
N ASP A 108 6.48 -10.93 -13.44
CA ASP A 108 6.45 -10.78 -14.89
C ASP A 108 6.15 -12.12 -15.58
N TYR A 109 6.78 -13.21 -15.12
CA TYR A 109 6.47 -14.55 -15.59
C TYR A 109 5.00 -14.94 -15.40
N LEU A 110 4.43 -14.67 -14.23
CA LEU A 110 3.03 -14.98 -13.93
C LEU A 110 2.07 -14.14 -14.80
N VAL A 111 2.36 -12.87 -14.99
CA VAL A 111 1.56 -11.97 -15.84
C VAL A 111 1.58 -12.48 -17.29
N LYS A 112 2.74 -12.78 -17.84
CA LYS A 112 2.88 -13.32 -19.19
C LYS A 112 2.14 -14.64 -19.34
N LYS A 113 2.31 -15.56 -18.40
CA LYS A 113 1.62 -16.86 -18.39
C LYS A 113 0.09 -16.71 -18.45
N GLU A 114 -0.49 -15.77 -17.67
CA GLU A 114 -1.93 -15.52 -17.69
C GLU A 114 -2.39 -14.83 -18.97
N HIS A 115 -1.59 -13.93 -19.56
CA HIS A 115 -1.90 -13.32 -20.86
C HIS A 115 -1.95 -14.37 -21.97
N TYR A 116 -0.93 -15.23 -22.07
CA TYR A 116 -0.91 -16.32 -23.06
C TYR A 116 -2.08 -17.29 -22.88
N LYS A 117 -2.43 -17.62 -21.63
CA LYS A 117 -3.57 -18.51 -21.34
C LYS A 117 -4.91 -17.92 -21.79
N LYS A 118 -5.06 -16.59 -21.72
CA LYS A 118 -6.28 -15.89 -22.10
C LYS A 118 -6.30 -15.44 -23.55
N GLU A 119 -5.20 -15.68 -24.30
CA GLU A 119 -5.02 -15.18 -25.67
C GLU A 119 -5.27 -13.68 -25.78
N SER A 120 -4.99 -12.93 -24.72
CA SER A 120 -5.22 -11.49 -24.65
C SER A 120 -3.98 -10.76 -24.15
N PHE A 121 -3.64 -9.68 -24.81
CA PHE A 121 -2.56 -8.77 -24.43
C PHE A 121 -3.13 -7.44 -23.97
#